data_c9d8dc9c13cef91c8a941067579ad777
#
_entry.id   c9d8dc9c13cef91c8a941067579ad777
#
_cell.length_a   1.000
_cell.length_b   1.000
_cell.length_c   1.000
_cell.angle_alpha   90.00
_cell.angle_beta   90.00
_cell.angle_gamma   90.00
#
_symmetry.space_group_name_H-M   'P 1'
#
loop_
_entity.id
_entity.type
_entity.pdbx_description
1 polymer ?
#
loop_
_entity_poly.entity_id
_entity_poly.type
_entity_poly.pdbx_seq_one_letter_code
_entity_poly.pdbx_strand_id
1 'polypeptide(L)'
;MGKMNIRKAAMIGCGFVGASSAFALMQSGIFSEMVMIDADHAKAEGEAMDLSHGLPFARPVKIYAGDYDDITDAGIIIITAGANQKPDETRLDLIHKNVEIYKQIIPEIAKRDCEGILLIVSNPVDILTYTALKLSGFPEHRVIGSGTVLDTARLKYLIGEHLGVDNRSVHAFIIGEHGDSELAAWSNANISGVRLSDFCEMRGHFMHEESENRIYEKVRNSAYEIIERKHATYYGIAMAVKRICECIIRNEQSILPVSSMMHGVYGMEDVVISMPAIVGKDGVEDVIPISLDDEEKIQLKNSADILNGMKKMIKKEHGIG
;
A
#
# COMPACT_ATOMS: atom_id res chain seq x y z
N MET A 1 23.33 -3.11 -20.15
CA MET A 1 22.39 -2.96 -19.01
C MET A 1 23.18 -2.49 -17.81
N GLY A 2 22.81 -1.36 -17.21
CA GLY A 2 23.39 -0.90 -15.94
C GLY A 2 22.94 -1.84 -14.82
N LYS A 3 23.79 -2.05 -13.84
CA LYS A 3 23.44 -2.85 -12.65
C LYS A 3 22.38 -2.08 -11.85
N MET A 4 21.28 -2.76 -11.46
CA MET A 4 20.23 -2.19 -10.61
C MET A 4 20.81 -1.48 -9.38
N ASN A 5 20.38 -0.26 -9.14
CA ASN A 5 20.70 0.51 -7.94
C ASN A 5 19.55 0.36 -6.93
N ILE A 6 19.67 -0.57 -6.00
CA ILE A 6 18.65 -0.80 -4.97
C ILE A 6 18.34 0.47 -4.16
N ARG A 7 19.27 1.43 -4.08
CA ARG A 7 19.08 2.70 -3.37
C ARG A 7 18.60 3.84 -4.27
N LYS A 8 18.06 3.53 -5.44
CA LYS A 8 17.37 4.46 -6.31
C LYS A 8 15.87 4.18 -6.29
N ALA A 9 15.07 5.20 -6.03
CA ALA A 9 13.62 5.17 -6.15
C ALA A 9 13.15 6.01 -7.33
N ALA A 10 12.11 5.54 -8.01
CA ALA A 10 11.33 6.35 -8.94
C ALA A 10 9.94 6.59 -8.34
N MET A 11 9.50 7.86 -8.31
CA MET A 11 8.16 8.26 -7.88
C MET A 11 7.37 8.68 -9.10
N ILE A 12 6.37 7.88 -9.50
CA ILE A 12 5.48 8.18 -10.62
C ILE A 12 4.16 8.72 -10.10
N GLY A 13 3.92 10.00 -10.34
CA GLY A 13 2.84 10.80 -9.77
C GLY A 13 3.32 11.68 -8.63
N CYS A 14 3.35 12.99 -8.84
CA CYS A 14 3.80 14.01 -7.88
C CYS A 14 2.63 14.77 -7.25
N GLY A 15 1.48 14.07 -7.01
CA GLY A 15 0.36 14.58 -6.24
C GLY A 15 0.67 14.60 -4.74
N PHE A 16 -0.33 14.93 -3.91
CA PHE A 16 -0.16 14.99 -2.45
C PHE A 16 0.46 13.72 -1.85
N VAL A 17 0.06 12.55 -2.34
CA VAL A 17 0.58 11.26 -1.86
C VAL A 17 2.03 11.07 -2.31
N GLY A 18 2.34 11.32 -3.59
CA GLY A 18 3.70 11.19 -4.13
C GLY A 18 4.68 12.14 -3.47
N ALA A 19 4.35 13.43 -3.39
CA ALA A 19 5.17 14.45 -2.74
C ALA A 19 5.41 14.14 -1.26
N SER A 20 4.36 13.79 -0.51
CA SER A 20 4.49 13.42 0.90
C SER A 20 5.31 12.14 1.10
N SER A 21 5.16 11.16 0.19
CA SER A 21 5.96 9.93 0.23
C SER A 21 7.43 10.22 -0.07
N ALA A 22 7.72 11.03 -1.08
CA ALA A 22 9.08 11.47 -1.41
C ALA A 22 9.73 12.20 -0.23
N PHE A 23 8.99 13.10 0.44
CA PHE A 23 9.46 13.77 1.66
C PHE A 23 9.78 12.78 2.78
N ALA A 24 8.88 11.82 3.07
CA ALA A 24 9.10 10.82 4.09
C ALA A 24 10.31 9.92 3.78
N LEU A 25 10.51 9.56 2.50
CA LEU A 25 11.65 8.78 2.02
C LEU A 25 12.96 9.57 2.10
N MET A 26 12.96 10.86 1.75
CA MET A 26 14.10 11.77 1.92
C MET A 26 14.53 11.80 3.39
N GLN A 27 13.60 11.99 4.31
CA GLN A 27 13.87 12.01 5.76
C GLN A 27 14.43 10.67 6.28
N SER A 28 14.00 9.54 5.69
CA SER A 28 14.50 8.22 6.11
C SER A 28 15.97 7.98 5.77
N GLY A 29 16.46 8.62 4.69
CA GLY A 29 17.83 8.46 4.19
C GLY A 29 18.17 7.07 3.68
N ILE A 30 17.16 6.27 3.30
CA ILE A 30 17.38 4.92 2.75
C ILE A 30 17.78 4.95 1.28
N PHE A 31 17.38 5.99 0.54
CA PHE A 31 17.75 6.16 -0.86
C PHE A 31 18.93 7.14 -1.02
N SER A 32 19.75 6.88 -2.03
CA SER A 32 20.81 7.79 -2.50
C SER A 32 20.38 8.61 -3.71
N GLU A 33 19.32 8.16 -4.40
CA GLU A 33 18.78 8.82 -5.59
C GLU A 33 17.26 8.65 -5.64
N MET A 34 16.56 9.71 -6.03
CA MET A 34 15.11 9.72 -6.21
C MET A 34 14.76 10.50 -7.47
N VAL A 35 14.11 9.86 -8.44
CA VAL A 35 13.58 10.52 -9.63
C VAL A 35 12.09 10.75 -9.46
N MET A 36 11.66 11.99 -9.72
CA MET A 36 10.27 12.42 -9.65
C MET A 36 9.70 12.51 -11.07
N ILE A 37 8.62 11.80 -11.33
CA ILE A 37 8.00 11.71 -12.66
C ILE A 37 6.51 12.04 -12.53
N ASP A 38 6.03 12.99 -13.33
CA ASP A 38 4.61 13.33 -13.44
C ASP A 38 4.25 13.62 -14.88
N ALA A 39 3.01 13.43 -15.27
CA ALA A 39 2.50 13.87 -16.58
C ALA A 39 2.64 15.38 -16.77
N ASP A 40 2.55 16.15 -15.70
CA ASP A 40 2.92 17.56 -15.62
C ASP A 40 4.40 17.65 -15.16
N HIS A 41 5.31 17.70 -16.12
CA HIS A 41 6.75 17.78 -15.86
C HIS A 41 7.13 18.99 -14.99
N ALA A 42 6.50 20.15 -15.22
CA ALA A 42 6.79 21.36 -14.43
C ALA A 42 6.42 21.15 -12.95
N LYS A 43 5.38 20.39 -12.67
CA LYS A 43 5.03 20.00 -11.29
C LYS A 43 6.10 19.09 -10.69
N ALA A 44 6.57 18.08 -11.42
CA ALA A 44 7.65 17.21 -10.96
C ALA A 44 8.94 18.01 -10.66
N GLU A 45 9.28 18.98 -11.51
CA GLU A 45 10.41 19.91 -11.28
C GLU A 45 10.21 20.73 -9.99
N GLY A 46 9.03 21.32 -9.80
CA GLY A 46 8.71 22.09 -8.60
C GLY A 46 8.85 21.28 -7.33
N GLU A 47 8.29 20.06 -7.27
CA GLU A 47 8.40 19.16 -6.13
C GLU A 47 9.85 18.73 -5.89
N ALA A 48 10.60 18.39 -6.95
CA ALA A 48 12.01 18.02 -6.84
C ALA A 48 12.87 19.19 -6.31
N MET A 49 12.60 20.41 -6.74
CA MET A 49 13.28 21.64 -6.26
C MET A 49 13.01 21.88 -4.78
N ASP A 50 11.73 21.83 -4.37
CA ASP A 50 11.34 22.08 -2.97
C ASP A 50 11.95 21.05 -2.03
N LEU A 51 11.87 19.76 -2.39
CA LEU A 51 12.54 18.69 -1.66
C LEU A 51 14.05 18.91 -1.56
N SER A 52 14.70 19.31 -2.68
CA SER A 52 16.13 19.54 -2.73
C SER A 52 16.58 20.70 -1.84
N HIS A 53 15.75 21.73 -1.67
CA HIS A 53 16.03 22.82 -0.74
C HIS A 53 16.04 22.39 0.73
N GLY A 54 15.40 21.25 1.05
CA GLY A 54 15.45 20.62 2.37
C GLY A 54 16.69 19.77 2.65
N LEU A 55 17.49 19.42 1.61
CA LEU A 55 18.64 18.51 1.76
C LEU A 55 19.74 18.99 2.73
N PRO A 56 20.02 20.29 2.91
CA PRO A 56 20.95 20.74 3.93
C PRO A 56 20.60 20.28 5.36
N PHE A 57 19.35 19.89 5.59
CA PHE A 57 18.82 19.42 6.89
C PHE A 57 18.56 17.91 6.93
N ALA A 58 18.86 17.18 5.85
CA ALA A 58 18.59 15.75 5.69
C ALA A 58 19.86 14.96 5.33
N ARG A 59 19.72 13.63 5.18
CA ARG A 59 20.82 12.81 4.65
C ARG A 59 20.99 13.07 3.16
N PRO A 60 22.23 12.97 2.63
CA PRO A 60 22.47 13.21 1.21
C PRO A 60 21.66 12.24 0.32
N VAL A 61 20.89 12.80 -0.59
CA VAL A 61 20.17 12.09 -1.64
C VAL A 61 20.10 12.99 -2.88
N LYS A 62 20.26 12.43 -4.07
CA LYS A 62 20.06 13.16 -5.32
C LYS A 62 18.56 13.10 -5.66
N ILE A 63 17.88 14.26 -5.73
CA ILE A 63 16.46 14.35 -6.11
C ILE A 63 16.35 15.22 -7.35
N TYR A 64 15.62 14.74 -8.36
CA TYR A 64 15.43 15.45 -9.62
C TYR A 64 14.15 15.02 -10.33
N ALA A 65 13.61 15.89 -11.16
CA ALA A 65 12.58 15.53 -12.10
C ALA A 65 13.20 14.82 -13.30
N GLY A 66 12.59 13.72 -13.72
CA GLY A 66 13.09 12.91 -14.82
C GLY A 66 11.96 12.32 -15.66
N ASP A 67 12.32 11.36 -16.48
CA ASP A 67 11.38 10.62 -17.33
C ASP A 67 11.52 9.10 -17.15
N TYR A 68 10.81 8.33 -18.00
CA TYR A 68 10.85 6.87 -17.91
C TYR A 68 12.21 6.25 -18.27
N ASP A 69 13.14 6.97 -18.92
CA ASP A 69 14.48 6.46 -19.19
C ASP A 69 15.34 6.43 -17.90
N ASP A 70 15.01 7.31 -16.97
CA ASP A 70 15.69 7.40 -15.67
C ASP A 70 15.35 6.25 -14.71
N ILE A 71 14.33 5.42 -15.00
CA ILE A 71 13.93 4.35 -14.08
C ILE A 71 14.66 3.02 -14.34
N THR A 72 15.44 2.91 -15.40
CA THR A 72 16.02 1.63 -15.87
C THR A 72 16.83 0.87 -14.83
N ASP A 73 17.48 1.60 -13.91
CA ASP A 73 18.27 1.05 -12.82
C ASP A 73 17.63 1.22 -11.44
N ALA A 74 16.37 1.70 -11.37
CA ALA A 74 15.69 1.90 -10.08
C ALA A 74 15.40 0.58 -9.36
N GLY A 75 15.72 0.54 -8.07
CA GLY A 75 15.40 -0.61 -7.21
C GLY A 75 13.94 -0.69 -6.80
N ILE A 76 13.26 0.46 -6.70
CA ILE A 76 11.82 0.54 -6.41
C ILE A 76 11.18 1.61 -7.28
N ILE A 77 10.07 1.26 -7.92
CA ILE A 77 9.24 2.16 -8.71
C ILE A 77 7.90 2.30 -7.98
N ILE A 78 7.63 3.47 -7.44
CA ILE A 78 6.46 3.77 -6.61
C ILE A 78 5.44 4.50 -7.48
N ILE A 79 4.25 3.93 -7.64
CA ILE A 79 3.20 4.49 -8.49
C ILE A 79 2.09 5.05 -7.61
N THR A 80 2.04 6.37 -7.54
CA THR A 80 0.98 7.15 -6.87
C THR A 80 0.12 7.92 -7.87
N ALA A 81 0.45 7.79 -9.17
CA ALA A 81 -0.31 8.41 -10.25
C ALA A 81 -1.70 7.79 -10.34
N GLY A 82 -2.72 8.62 -10.40
CA GLY A 82 -4.10 8.21 -10.51
C GLY A 82 -5.04 9.41 -10.37
N ALA A 83 -6.25 9.27 -10.87
CA ALA A 83 -7.31 10.24 -10.67
C ALA A 83 -7.91 10.09 -9.26
N ASN A 84 -8.32 11.19 -8.67
CA ASN A 84 -9.14 11.20 -7.47
C ASN A 84 -10.61 11.00 -7.84
N GLN A 85 -11.36 10.34 -6.97
CA GLN A 85 -12.82 10.23 -7.12
C GLN A 85 -13.46 11.61 -6.94
N LYS A 86 -14.33 11.98 -7.87
CA LYS A 86 -15.14 13.21 -7.75
C LYS A 86 -16.42 12.91 -6.98
N PRO A 87 -17.08 13.94 -6.40
CA PRO A 87 -18.32 13.75 -5.62
C PRO A 87 -19.43 13.01 -6.36
N ASP A 88 -19.54 13.20 -7.68
CA ASP A 88 -20.59 12.61 -8.52
C ASP A 88 -20.15 11.31 -9.21
N GLU A 89 -18.99 10.76 -8.87
CA GLU A 89 -18.44 9.56 -9.49
C GLU A 89 -18.62 8.34 -8.61
N THR A 90 -18.95 7.23 -9.26
CA THR A 90 -18.97 5.92 -8.59
C THR A 90 -17.55 5.35 -8.43
N ARG A 91 -17.40 4.35 -7.56
CA ARG A 91 -16.16 3.58 -7.44
C ARG A 91 -15.77 2.91 -8.77
N LEU A 92 -16.75 2.48 -9.56
CA LEU A 92 -16.51 1.89 -10.87
C LEU A 92 -15.90 2.88 -11.85
N ASP A 93 -16.41 4.12 -11.88
CA ASP A 93 -15.85 5.19 -12.72
C ASP A 93 -14.39 5.47 -12.37
N LEU A 94 -14.05 5.45 -11.08
CA LEU A 94 -12.68 5.60 -10.62
C LEU A 94 -11.78 4.45 -11.10
N ILE A 95 -12.26 3.21 -11.02
CA ILE A 95 -11.53 2.04 -11.53
C ILE A 95 -11.23 2.22 -13.01
N HIS A 96 -12.25 2.53 -13.83
CA HIS A 96 -12.07 2.71 -15.28
C HIS A 96 -11.02 3.78 -15.61
N LYS A 97 -11.10 4.94 -14.96
CA LYS A 97 -10.13 6.01 -15.16
C LYS A 97 -8.71 5.59 -14.82
N ASN A 98 -8.54 4.96 -13.68
CA ASN A 98 -7.21 4.58 -13.21
C ASN A 98 -6.64 3.40 -13.99
N VAL A 99 -7.45 2.47 -14.47
CA VAL A 99 -7.02 1.43 -15.41
C VAL A 99 -6.51 2.05 -16.72
N GLU A 100 -7.19 3.06 -17.27
CA GLU A 100 -6.72 3.74 -18.49
C GLU A 100 -5.40 4.52 -18.25
N ILE A 101 -5.20 5.11 -17.07
CA ILE A 101 -3.92 5.70 -16.68
C ILE A 101 -2.82 4.62 -16.60
N TYR A 102 -3.12 3.46 -16.00
CA TYR A 102 -2.17 2.36 -15.89
C TYR A 102 -1.80 1.75 -17.24
N LYS A 103 -2.72 1.70 -18.21
CA LYS A 103 -2.41 1.32 -19.60
C LYS A 103 -1.39 2.22 -20.28
N GLN A 104 -1.24 3.46 -19.82
CA GLN A 104 -0.23 4.38 -20.32
C GLN A 104 1.09 4.24 -19.56
N ILE A 105 1.05 4.09 -18.24
CA ILE A 105 2.23 4.06 -17.37
C ILE A 105 2.95 2.71 -17.42
N ILE A 106 2.22 1.62 -17.21
CA ILE A 106 2.84 0.30 -17.00
C ILE A 106 3.60 -0.21 -18.23
N PRO A 107 3.09 -0.07 -19.49
CA PRO A 107 3.87 -0.45 -20.66
C PRO A 107 5.15 0.38 -20.83
N GLU A 108 5.16 1.65 -20.44
CA GLU A 108 6.37 2.47 -20.46
C GLU A 108 7.43 1.96 -19.48
N ILE A 109 7.03 1.47 -18.32
CA ILE A 109 7.94 0.82 -17.37
C ILE A 109 8.45 -0.53 -17.93
N ALA A 110 7.53 -1.36 -18.44
CA ALA A 110 7.86 -2.70 -18.94
C ALA A 110 8.85 -2.68 -20.12
N LYS A 111 8.75 -1.69 -21.02
CA LYS A 111 9.67 -1.53 -22.17
C LYS A 111 11.12 -1.29 -21.77
N ARG A 112 11.38 -0.88 -20.54
CA ARG A 112 12.71 -0.50 -20.05
C ARG A 112 13.46 -1.61 -19.33
N ASP A 113 12.90 -2.82 -19.34
CA ASP A 113 13.49 -4.03 -18.72
C ASP A 113 13.97 -3.79 -17.26
N CYS A 114 13.17 -3.02 -16.49
CA CYS A 114 13.50 -2.72 -15.11
C CYS A 114 13.49 -3.98 -14.24
N GLU A 115 14.50 -4.15 -13.40
CA GLU A 115 14.59 -5.27 -12.44
C GLU A 115 14.03 -4.92 -11.04
N GLY A 116 13.64 -3.67 -10.81
CA GLY A 116 13.12 -3.17 -9.53
C GLY A 116 11.73 -3.69 -9.19
N ILE A 117 11.29 -3.36 -7.97
CA ILE A 117 9.97 -3.69 -7.46
C ILE A 117 8.98 -2.59 -7.86
N LEU A 118 7.81 -2.98 -8.34
CA LEU A 118 6.68 -2.07 -8.53
C LEU A 118 5.87 -2.00 -7.24
N LEU A 119 5.83 -0.82 -6.62
CA LEU A 119 5.01 -0.53 -5.45
C LEU A 119 3.81 0.32 -5.87
N ILE A 120 2.65 -0.27 -5.86
CA ILE A 120 1.38 0.35 -6.23
C ILE A 120 0.76 1.00 -5.00
N VAL A 121 0.39 2.28 -5.12
CA VAL A 121 -0.18 3.08 -4.02
C VAL A 121 -1.50 3.75 -4.43
N SER A 122 -1.73 3.91 -5.73
CA SER A 122 -2.97 4.51 -6.26
C SER A 122 -4.17 3.62 -5.97
N ASN A 123 -5.34 4.24 -5.73
CA ASN A 123 -6.59 3.53 -5.46
C ASN A 123 -7.45 3.34 -6.71
N PRO A 124 -8.20 2.22 -6.76
CA PRO A 124 -8.27 1.09 -5.81
C PRO A 124 -7.06 0.17 -5.91
N VAL A 125 -6.28 0.10 -4.82
CA VAL A 125 -4.92 -0.46 -4.86
C VAL A 125 -4.87 -1.92 -5.29
N ASP A 126 -5.77 -2.78 -4.80
CA ASP A 126 -5.73 -4.22 -5.10
C ASP A 126 -5.95 -4.48 -6.60
N ILE A 127 -6.95 -3.83 -7.17
CA ILE A 127 -7.29 -3.94 -8.59
C ILE A 127 -6.22 -3.30 -9.49
N LEU A 128 -5.62 -2.20 -9.06
CA LEU A 128 -4.53 -1.57 -9.82
C LEU A 128 -3.23 -2.37 -9.70
N THR A 129 -2.99 -3.06 -8.59
CA THR A 129 -1.88 -4.01 -8.46
C THR A 129 -2.07 -5.20 -9.40
N TYR A 130 -3.28 -5.77 -9.47
CA TYR A 130 -3.62 -6.81 -10.45
C TYR A 130 -3.42 -6.30 -11.89
N THR A 131 -3.90 -5.11 -12.19
CA THR A 131 -3.73 -4.47 -13.51
C THR A 131 -2.25 -4.28 -13.86
N ALA A 132 -1.46 -3.75 -12.91
CA ALA A 132 -0.02 -3.55 -13.10
C ALA A 132 0.71 -4.89 -13.36
N LEU A 133 0.36 -5.93 -12.61
CA LEU A 133 0.92 -7.27 -12.79
C LEU A 133 0.64 -7.81 -14.21
N LYS A 134 -0.61 -7.74 -14.66
CA LYS A 134 -0.99 -8.27 -15.97
C LYS A 134 -0.42 -7.45 -17.14
N LEU A 135 -0.26 -6.15 -16.99
CA LEU A 135 0.28 -5.28 -18.04
C LEU A 135 1.81 -5.24 -18.08
N SER A 136 2.49 -5.42 -16.95
CA SER A 136 3.95 -5.35 -16.88
C SER A 136 4.65 -6.63 -17.33
N GLY A 137 4.01 -7.78 -17.09
CA GLY A 137 4.66 -9.08 -17.21
C GLY A 137 5.80 -9.32 -16.20
N PHE A 138 5.88 -8.49 -15.15
CA PHE A 138 6.87 -8.68 -14.09
C PHE A 138 6.56 -9.94 -13.28
N PRO A 139 7.59 -10.57 -12.68
CA PRO A 139 7.36 -11.62 -11.69
C PRO A 139 6.43 -11.14 -10.57
N GLU A 140 5.49 -11.97 -10.17
CA GLU A 140 4.42 -11.61 -9.23
C GLU A 140 4.95 -11.06 -7.90
N HIS A 141 6.02 -11.66 -7.37
CA HIS A 141 6.64 -11.23 -6.13
C HIS A 141 7.20 -9.80 -6.18
N ARG A 142 7.44 -9.24 -7.37
CA ARG A 142 7.94 -7.88 -7.57
C ARG A 142 6.83 -6.84 -7.83
N VAL A 143 5.57 -7.23 -7.84
CA VAL A 143 4.45 -6.30 -8.00
C VAL A 143 3.61 -6.31 -6.74
N ILE A 144 3.76 -5.25 -5.93
CA ILE A 144 3.23 -5.16 -4.57
C ILE A 144 2.29 -3.96 -4.49
N GLY A 145 1.11 -4.14 -3.92
CA GLY A 145 0.26 -3.01 -3.52
C GLY A 145 0.54 -2.61 -2.07
N SER A 146 0.40 -1.32 -1.75
CA SER A 146 0.50 -0.84 -0.36
C SER A 146 -0.53 -1.49 0.56
N GLY A 147 -1.58 -2.03 0.00
CA GLY A 147 -2.58 -2.84 0.67
C GLY A 147 -3.17 -2.17 1.89
N THR A 148 -3.41 -2.96 2.91
CA THR A 148 -3.96 -2.54 4.20
C THR A 148 -2.89 -2.20 5.25
N VAL A 149 -1.66 -1.86 4.82
CA VAL A 149 -0.57 -1.46 5.74
C VAL A 149 -0.97 -0.21 6.54
N LEU A 150 -1.60 0.78 5.90
CA LEU A 150 -2.08 1.98 6.59
C LEU A 150 -3.27 1.66 7.50
N ASP A 151 -4.22 0.85 7.06
CA ASP A 151 -5.42 0.50 7.85
C ASP A 151 -5.02 -0.29 9.09
N THR A 152 -4.06 -1.19 8.96
CA THR A 152 -3.42 -1.89 10.07
C THR A 152 -2.73 -0.92 11.03
N ALA A 153 -2.06 0.10 10.53
CA ALA A 153 -1.46 1.12 11.40
C ALA A 153 -2.52 1.93 12.17
N ARG A 154 -3.65 2.25 11.53
CA ARG A 154 -4.82 2.88 12.20
C ARG A 154 -5.38 1.98 13.28
N LEU A 155 -5.58 0.69 12.99
CA LEU A 155 -6.06 -0.30 13.95
C LEU A 155 -5.14 -0.37 15.18
N LYS A 156 -3.84 -0.53 14.96
CA LYS A 156 -2.84 -0.58 16.03
C LYS A 156 -2.82 0.70 16.86
N TYR A 157 -2.92 1.87 16.22
CA TYR A 157 -3.00 3.15 16.90
C TYR A 157 -4.23 3.24 17.82
N LEU A 158 -5.42 2.89 17.31
CA LEU A 158 -6.67 2.97 18.06
C LEU A 158 -6.75 1.96 19.21
N ILE A 159 -6.21 0.75 19.02
CA ILE A 159 -6.08 -0.24 20.10
C ILE A 159 -5.12 0.28 21.18
N GLY A 160 -3.98 0.84 20.79
CA GLY A 160 -3.00 1.43 21.71
C GLY A 160 -3.61 2.56 22.55
N GLU A 161 -4.34 3.47 21.91
CA GLU A 161 -5.08 4.54 22.60
C GLU A 161 -6.14 4.00 23.58
N HIS A 162 -6.91 2.98 23.14
CA HIS A 162 -7.95 2.37 23.96
C HIS A 162 -7.40 1.72 25.23
N LEU A 163 -6.25 1.04 25.11
CA LEU A 163 -5.63 0.28 26.21
C LEU A 163 -4.57 1.05 27.00
N GLY A 164 -4.20 2.26 26.53
CA GLY A 164 -3.15 3.05 27.15
C GLY A 164 -1.78 2.39 27.05
N VAL A 165 -1.45 1.80 25.88
CA VAL A 165 -0.15 1.18 25.60
C VAL A 165 0.46 1.73 24.32
N ASP A 166 1.78 1.61 24.18
CA ASP A 166 2.46 1.95 22.93
C ASP A 166 1.93 1.10 21.77
N ASN A 167 1.47 1.75 20.70
CA ASN A 167 0.90 1.09 19.53
C ASN A 167 1.88 0.14 18.81
N ARG A 168 3.19 0.30 19.03
CA ARG A 168 4.22 -0.62 18.52
C ARG A 168 4.18 -1.99 19.21
N SER A 169 3.61 -2.08 20.40
CA SER A 169 3.40 -3.34 21.14
C SER A 169 2.14 -4.07 20.70
N VAL A 170 1.30 -3.46 19.86
CA VAL A 170 0.07 -4.06 19.32
C VAL A 170 0.39 -4.88 18.09
N HIS A 171 0.02 -6.15 18.10
CA HIS A 171 0.06 -7.06 16.95
C HIS A 171 -1.36 -7.32 16.50
N ALA A 172 -1.77 -6.72 15.39
CA ALA A 172 -3.09 -6.85 14.79
C ALA A 172 -2.99 -6.54 13.30
N PHE A 173 -3.91 -7.04 12.48
CA PHE A 173 -3.96 -6.83 11.06
C PHE A 173 -5.36 -6.45 10.58
N ILE A 174 -5.43 -5.51 9.66
CA ILE A 174 -6.53 -5.38 8.70
C ILE A 174 -6.10 -6.17 7.46
N ILE A 175 -6.97 -7.03 6.95
CA ILE A 175 -6.76 -7.88 5.77
C ILE A 175 -7.93 -7.74 4.80
N GLY A 176 -7.84 -8.37 3.65
CA GLY A 176 -8.89 -8.27 2.63
C GLY A 176 -8.61 -7.18 1.60
N GLU A 177 -9.64 -6.71 0.93
CA GLU A 177 -9.59 -5.56 0.04
C GLU A 177 -9.28 -4.29 0.83
N HIS A 178 -8.37 -3.43 0.34
CA HIS A 178 -8.27 -2.08 0.89
C HIS A 178 -9.49 -1.24 0.47
N GLY A 179 -10.47 -1.14 1.36
CA GLY A 179 -11.73 -0.45 1.11
C GLY A 179 -12.85 -0.95 2.02
N ASP A 180 -14.10 -0.82 1.55
CA ASP A 180 -15.28 -1.07 2.39
C ASP A 180 -15.45 -2.53 2.84
N SER A 181 -14.79 -3.48 2.18
CA SER A 181 -14.82 -4.90 2.51
C SER A 181 -13.57 -5.41 3.23
N GLU A 182 -12.72 -4.50 3.74
CA GLU A 182 -11.63 -4.88 4.64
C GLU A 182 -12.17 -5.52 5.93
N LEU A 183 -11.35 -6.29 6.61
CA LEU A 183 -11.71 -6.86 7.91
C LEU A 183 -10.55 -6.83 8.88
N ALA A 184 -10.88 -6.70 10.17
CA ALA A 184 -9.90 -6.81 11.24
C ALA A 184 -9.78 -8.28 11.66
N ALA A 185 -8.57 -8.85 11.66
CA ALA A 185 -8.29 -10.21 12.11
C ALA A 185 -8.15 -10.22 13.65
N TRP A 186 -9.27 -10.07 14.34
CA TRP A 186 -9.34 -9.98 15.81
C TRP A 186 -8.83 -11.25 16.50
N SER A 187 -9.10 -12.43 15.90
CA SER A 187 -8.66 -13.72 16.41
C SER A 187 -7.13 -13.83 16.55
N ASN A 188 -6.37 -13.00 15.81
CA ASN A 188 -4.91 -12.92 15.90
C ASN A 188 -4.40 -11.72 16.68
N ALA A 189 -5.28 -10.80 17.11
CA ALA A 189 -4.87 -9.59 17.79
C ALA A 189 -4.29 -9.91 19.18
N ASN A 190 -3.11 -9.36 19.45
CA ASN A 190 -2.45 -9.55 20.72
C ASN A 190 -1.59 -8.34 21.12
N ILE A 191 -1.30 -8.22 22.41
CA ILE A 191 -0.38 -7.24 22.97
C ILE A 191 0.80 -8.01 23.54
N SER A 192 1.94 -7.94 22.87
CA SER A 192 3.16 -8.64 23.30
C SER A 192 2.95 -10.15 23.61
N GLY A 193 2.12 -10.82 22.79
CA GLY A 193 1.83 -12.24 22.91
C GLY A 193 0.64 -12.60 23.84
N VAL A 194 0.07 -11.65 24.58
CA VAL A 194 -1.18 -11.81 25.32
C VAL A 194 -2.35 -11.53 24.38
N ARG A 195 -3.34 -12.45 24.29
CA ARG A 195 -4.52 -12.23 23.44
C ARG A 195 -5.18 -10.90 23.79
N LEU A 196 -5.71 -10.23 22.78
CA LEU A 196 -6.31 -8.90 22.96
C LEU A 196 -7.42 -8.90 24.03
N SER A 197 -8.32 -9.89 23.99
CA SER A 197 -9.39 -10.05 24.99
C SER A 197 -8.85 -10.13 26.42
N ASP A 198 -7.86 -11.01 26.64
CA ASP A 198 -7.28 -11.22 27.96
C ASP A 198 -6.56 -9.94 28.45
N PHE A 199 -5.89 -9.23 27.55
CA PHE A 199 -5.23 -7.97 27.87
C PHE A 199 -6.25 -6.85 28.18
N CYS A 200 -7.36 -6.79 27.44
CA CYS A 200 -8.46 -5.88 27.71
C CYS A 200 -8.99 -6.07 29.15
N GLU A 201 -9.25 -7.32 29.57
CA GLU A 201 -9.71 -7.64 30.94
C GLU A 201 -8.69 -7.20 31.99
N MET A 202 -7.40 -7.46 31.77
CA MET A 202 -6.31 -6.99 32.65
C MET A 202 -6.31 -5.47 32.81
N ARG A 203 -6.81 -4.72 31.83
CA ARG A 203 -6.92 -3.25 31.84
C ARG A 203 -8.30 -2.75 32.29
N GLY A 204 -9.22 -3.65 32.69
CA GLY A 204 -10.55 -3.31 33.16
C GLY A 204 -11.58 -3.06 32.05
N HIS A 205 -11.30 -3.50 30.83
CA HIS A 205 -12.21 -3.42 29.69
C HIS A 205 -12.85 -4.78 29.43
N PHE A 206 -14.14 -4.94 29.71
CA PHE A 206 -14.86 -6.21 29.64
C PHE A 206 -15.86 -6.30 28.49
N MET A 207 -16.11 -5.19 27.78
CA MET A 207 -17.04 -5.14 26.64
C MET A 207 -16.25 -5.26 25.34
N HIS A 208 -15.75 -6.47 25.06
CA HIS A 208 -14.81 -6.73 23.94
C HIS A 208 -15.46 -6.41 22.61
N GLU A 209 -16.58 -7.04 22.28
CA GLU A 209 -17.28 -6.90 21.00
C GLU A 209 -17.67 -5.45 20.71
N GLU A 210 -18.21 -4.73 21.70
CA GLU A 210 -18.56 -3.32 21.54
C GLU A 210 -17.31 -2.45 21.26
N SER A 211 -16.22 -2.74 21.97
CA SER A 211 -14.95 -2.01 21.79
C SER A 211 -14.32 -2.31 20.43
N GLU A 212 -14.31 -3.56 20.00
CA GLU A 212 -13.80 -4.00 18.70
C GLU A 212 -14.61 -3.36 17.55
N ASN A 213 -15.93 -3.43 17.61
CA ASN A 213 -16.81 -2.81 16.62
C ASN A 213 -16.59 -1.30 16.53
N ARG A 214 -16.51 -0.61 17.66
CA ARG A 214 -16.25 0.84 17.70
C ARG A 214 -14.88 1.20 17.12
N ILE A 215 -13.85 0.42 17.41
CA ILE A 215 -12.49 0.62 16.90
C ILE A 215 -12.49 0.37 15.39
N TYR A 216 -13.06 -0.73 14.94
CA TYR A 216 -13.13 -1.08 13.52
C TYR A 216 -13.88 -0.04 12.68
N GLU A 217 -15.03 0.43 13.15
CA GLU A 217 -15.77 1.50 12.49
C GLU A 217 -14.93 2.79 12.35
N LYS A 218 -14.15 3.13 13.38
CA LYS A 218 -13.21 4.26 13.29
C LYS A 218 -12.09 4.04 12.28
N VAL A 219 -11.55 2.82 12.17
CA VAL A 219 -10.53 2.50 11.15
C VAL A 219 -11.12 2.74 9.77
N ARG A 220 -12.25 2.08 9.48
CA ARG A 220 -12.93 2.13 8.18
C ARG A 220 -13.32 3.55 7.76
N ASN A 221 -13.82 4.36 8.70
CA ASN A 221 -14.27 5.71 8.42
C ASN A 221 -13.15 6.76 8.47
N SER A 222 -11.96 6.43 8.94
CA SER A 222 -10.85 7.39 9.12
C SER A 222 -10.49 8.16 7.85
N ALA A 223 -10.48 7.50 6.69
CA ALA A 223 -10.16 8.16 5.43
C ALA A 223 -11.21 9.20 5.04
N TYR A 224 -12.48 8.85 5.17
CA TYR A 224 -13.62 9.75 4.87
C TYR A 224 -13.59 10.99 5.76
N GLU A 225 -13.41 10.81 7.07
CA GLU A 225 -13.32 11.92 8.01
C GLU A 225 -12.14 12.86 7.74
N ILE A 226 -10.97 12.30 7.38
CA ILE A 226 -9.79 13.11 7.06
C ILE A 226 -10.03 13.89 5.75
N ILE A 227 -10.61 13.25 4.73
CA ILE A 227 -10.91 13.90 3.44
C ILE A 227 -11.95 15.01 3.62
N GLU A 228 -13.00 14.79 4.41
CA GLU A 228 -13.99 15.81 4.72
C GLU A 228 -13.35 17.07 5.35
N ARG A 229 -12.38 16.89 6.27
CA ARG A 229 -11.76 17.99 7.01
C ARG A 229 -10.61 18.71 6.29
N LYS A 230 -9.82 17.98 5.47
CA LYS A 230 -8.62 18.56 4.83
C LYS A 230 -8.50 18.25 3.34
N HIS A 231 -9.57 17.73 2.73
CA HIS A 231 -9.76 17.46 1.30
C HIS A 231 -8.87 16.36 0.70
N ALA A 232 -7.92 15.79 1.44
CA ALA A 232 -7.09 14.68 1.03
C ALA A 232 -6.45 13.98 2.24
N THR A 233 -6.10 12.70 2.10
CA THR A 233 -5.25 11.96 3.06
C THR A 233 -3.94 11.60 2.38
N TYR A 234 -2.80 11.89 3.02
CA TYR A 234 -1.48 11.65 2.42
C TYR A 234 -0.35 11.37 3.43
N TYR A 235 -0.39 11.86 4.67
CA TYR A 235 0.71 11.62 5.62
C TYR A 235 0.80 10.18 6.09
N GLY A 236 -0.34 9.56 6.41
CA GLY A 236 -0.38 8.17 6.86
C GLY A 236 0.12 7.20 5.78
N ILE A 237 -0.36 7.38 4.54
CA ILE A 237 0.09 6.53 3.42
C ILE A 237 1.55 6.78 3.07
N ALA A 238 2.06 8.01 3.20
CA ALA A 238 3.48 8.30 3.01
C ALA A 238 4.37 7.52 4.01
N MET A 239 3.92 7.38 5.26
CA MET A 239 4.62 6.57 6.26
C MET A 239 4.50 5.06 5.98
N ALA A 240 3.37 4.59 5.45
CA ALA A 240 3.22 3.20 5.01
C ALA A 240 4.15 2.88 3.83
N VAL A 241 4.21 3.73 2.81
CA VAL A 241 5.15 3.63 1.68
C VAL A 241 6.59 3.61 2.19
N LYS A 242 6.96 4.54 3.08
CA LYS A 242 8.28 4.55 3.71
C LYS A 242 8.58 3.22 4.40
N ARG A 243 7.65 2.66 5.18
CA ARG A 243 7.85 1.40 5.90
C ARG A 243 8.06 0.22 4.94
N ILE A 244 7.28 0.13 3.86
CA ILE A 244 7.45 -0.91 2.83
C ILE A 244 8.83 -0.76 2.16
N CYS A 245 9.21 0.44 1.77
CA CYS A 245 10.53 0.70 1.18
C CYS A 245 11.68 0.36 2.13
N GLU A 246 11.58 0.68 3.43
CA GLU A 246 12.58 0.29 4.43
C GLU A 246 12.75 -1.23 4.53
N CYS A 247 11.64 -1.97 4.52
CA CYS A 247 11.64 -3.42 4.50
C CYS A 247 12.43 -3.98 3.31
N ILE A 248 12.15 -3.48 2.12
CA ILE A 248 12.78 -3.93 0.88
C ILE A 248 14.26 -3.57 0.87
N ILE A 249 14.60 -2.30 1.10
CA ILE A 249 15.98 -1.81 0.99
C ILE A 249 16.92 -2.43 2.02
N ARG A 250 16.42 -2.69 3.23
CA ARG A 250 17.19 -3.29 4.32
C ARG A 250 17.11 -4.80 4.37
N ASN A 251 16.32 -5.42 3.49
CA ASN A 251 16.02 -6.85 3.51
C ASN A 251 15.56 -7.32 4.89
N GLU A 252 14.58 -6.63 5.48
CA GLU A 252 14.17 -6.88 6.86
C GLU A 252 13.34 -8.15 7.01
N GLN A 253 12.76 -8.68 5.92
CA GLN A 253 11.85 -9.83 5.94
C GLN A 253 10.73 -9.64 6.98
N SER A 254 10.19 -8.42 7.06
CA SER A 254 9.11 -8.08 7.97
C SER A 254 7.77 -8.52 7.41
N ILE A 255 6.84 -8.86 8.32
CA ILE A 255 5.47 -9.22 7.96
C ILE A 255 4.65 -7.95 7.83
N LEU A 256 4.17 -7.67 6.61
CA LEU A 256 3.32 -6.53 6.29
C LEU A 256 2.08 -6.98 5.52
N PRO A 257 0.88 -6.43 5.79
CA PRO A 257 -0.34 -6.77 5.07
C PRO A 257 -0.41 -6.00 3.74
N VAL A 258 0.47 -6.37 2.82
CA VAL A 258 0.53 -5.82 1.46
C VAL A 258 -0.42 -6.56 0.52
N SER A 259 -0.86 -5.89 -0.56
CA SER A 259 -1.61 -6.56 -1.63
C SER A 259 -0.67 -7.34 -2.51
N SER A 260 -0.93 -8.64 -2.66
CA SER A 260 -0.18 -9.54 -3.52
C SER A 260 -1.08 -10.62 -4.14
N MET A 261 -0.59 -11.30 -5.16
CA MET A 261 -1.31 -12.40 -5.81
C MET A 261 -1.46 -13.59 -4.88
N MET A 262 -2.68 -14.15 -4.80
CA MET A 262 -2.97 -15.33 -3.99
C MET A 262 -2.94 -16.61 -4.82
N HIS A 263 -2.35 -17.66 -4.23
CA HIS A 263 -2.23 -19.01 -4.76
C HIS A 263 -2.68 -20.03 -3.72
N GLY A 264 -4.00 -20.18 -3.54
CA GLY A 264 -4.61 -21.20 -2.69
C GLY A 264 -4.77 -20.81 -1.22
N VAL A 265 -4.20 -19.71 -0.74
CA VAL A 265 -4.40 -19.25 0.65
C VAL A 265 -5.89 -18.99 0.88
N TYR A 266 -6.48 -19.67 1.85
CA TYR A 266 -7.94 -19.70 2.12
C TYR A 266 -8.81 -20.02 0.89
N GLY A 267 -8.28 -20.79 -0.08
CA GLY A 267 -8.96 -21.13 -1.33
C GLY A 267 -9.04 -19.97 -2.33
N MET A 268 -8.32 -18.89 -2.09
CA MET A 268 -8.24 -17.75 -3.02
C MET A 268 -7.22 -18.01 -4.11
N GLU A 269 -7.67 -17.91 -5.36
CA GLU A 269 -6.85 -18.12 -6.56
C GLU A 269 -6.96 -16.94 -7.53
N ASP A 270 -5.83 -16.54 -8.14
CA ASP A 270 -5.75 -15.48 -9.14
C ASP A 270 -6.47 -14.18 -8.72
N VAL A 271 -6.31 -13.80 -7.47
CA VAL A 271 -6.82 -12.54 -6.90
C VAL A 271 -5.70 -11.83 -6.16
N VAL A 272 -5.57 -10.53 -6.39
CA VAL A 272 -4.69 -9.67 -5.60
C VAL A 272 -5.49 -9.09 -4.46
N ILE A 273 -5.04 -9.35 -3.24
CA ILE A 273 -5.71 -8.96 -2.00
C ILE A 273 -4.67 -8.81 -0.89
N SER A 274 -4.99 -8.05 0.14
CA SER A 274 -4.08 -7.80 1.26
C SER A 274 -4.11 -8.93 2.27
N MET A 275 -2.96 -9.56 2.47
CA MET A 275 -2.71 -10.55 3.50
C MET A 275 -1.35 -10.29 4.15
N PRO A 276 -1.12 -10.68 5.41
CA PRO A 276 0.21 -10.64 5.98
C PRO A 276 1.19 -11.43 5.11
N ALA A 277 2.25 -10.77 4.66
CA ALA A 277 3.25 -11.36 3.78
C ALA A 277 4.65 -10.99 4.26
N ILE A 278 5.61 -11.90 4.08
CA ILE A 278 7.03 -11.63 4.29
C ILE A 278 7.51 -10.76 3.14
N VAL A 279 7.94 -9.54 3.46
CA VAL A 279 8.46 -8.58 2.49
C VAL A 279 9.95 -8.41 2.72
N GLY A 280 10.74 -8.65 1.68
CA GLY A 280 12.20 -8.52 1.68
C GLY A 280 12.72 -7.84 0.41
N LYS A 281 14.03 -7.96 0.17
CA LYS A 281 14.71 -7.29 -0.95
C LYS A 281 14.21 -7.70 -2.34
N ASP A 282 13.63 -8.89 -2.45
CA ASP A 282 13.13 -9.44 -3.71
C ASP A 282 11.61 -9.21 -3.89
N GLY A 283 10.98 -8.52 -2.91
CA GLY A 283 9.54 -8.24 -2.91
C GLY A 283 8.79 -9.08 -1.89
N VAL A 284 7.63 -9.66 -2.27
CA VAL A 284 6.87 -10.60 -1.44
C VAL A 284 7.49 -11.98 -1.56
N GLU A 285 8.06 -12.48 -0.45
CA GLU A 285 8.71 -13.79 -0.41
C GLU A 285 7.70 -14.91 -0.13
N ASP A 286 6.73 -14.67 0.76
CA ASP A 286 5.69 -15.64 1.11
C ASP A 286 4.47 -14.93 1.72
N VAL A 287 3.29 -15.54 1.62
CA VAL A 287 2.04 -15.08 2.25
C VAL A 287 1.78 -15.93 3.49
N ILE A 288 1.51 -15.28 4.61
CA ILE A 288 1.31 -15.94 5.90
C ILE A 288 -0.18 -16.24 6.12
N PRO A 289 -0.60 -17.51 6.12
CA PRO A 289 -1.97 -17.89 6.45
C PRO A 289 -2.19 -17.81 7.97
N ILE A 290 -2.44 -16.61 8.49
CA ILE A 290 -2.75 -16.40 9.91
C ILE A 290 -4.04 -17.15 10.29
N SER A 291 -4.15 -17.64 11.52
CA SER A 291 -5.36 -18.32 11.95
C SER A 291 -6.54 -17.34 12.00
N LEU A 292 -7.62 -17.65 11.31
CA LEU A 292 -8.85 -16.87 11.30
C LEU A 292 -9.99 -17.72 11.86
N ASP A 293 -10.92 -17.11 12.56
CA ASP A 293 -12.16 -17.77 12.93
C ASP A 293 -13.10 -17.94 11.72
N ASP A 294 -14.25 -18.56 11.93
CA ASP A 294 -15.14 -18.91 10.82
C ASP A 294 -15.86 -17.67 10.25
N GLU A 295 -16.12 -16.65 11.06
CA GLU A 295 -16.72 -15.39 10.62
C GLU A 295 -15.71 -14.57 9.80
N GLU A 296 -14.49 -14.43 10.28
CA GLU A 296 -13.38 -13.77 9.58
C GLU A 296 -13.08 -14.45 8.23
N LYS A 297 -13.14 -15.79 8.14
CA LYS A 297 -13.01 -16.52 6.87
C LYS A 297 -14.13 -16.19 5.89
N ILE A 298 -15.36 -16.06 6.38
CA ILE A 298 -16.52 -15.68 5.56
C ILE A 298 -16.33 -14.24 5.05
N GLN A 299 -15.91 -13.31 5.90
CA GLN A 299 -15.66 -11.92 5.55
C GLN A 299 -14.51 -11.81 4.52
N LEU A 300 -13.42 -12.53 4.72
CA LEU A 300 -12.29 -12.56 3.77
C LEU A 300 -12.71 -13.10 2.41
N LYS A 301 -13.52 -14.17 2.39
CA LYS A 301 -14.08 -14.71 1.14
C LYS A 301 -14.96 -13.69 0.43
N ASN A 302 -15.83 -13.01 1.14
CA ASN A 302 -16.68 -11.96 0.57
C ASN A 302 -15.83 -10.83 -0.03
N SER A 303 -14.78 -10.42 0.65
CA SER A 303 -13.81 -9.43 0.17
C SER A 303 -13.13 -9.88 -1.14
N ALA A 304 -12.68 -11.12 -1.19
CA ALA A 304 -12.10 -11.71 -2.40
C ALA A 304 -13.11 -11.82 -3.55
N ASP A 305 -14.37 -12.15 -3.27
CA ASP A 305 -15.43 -12.25 -4.27
C ASP A 305 -15.76 -10.89 -4.91
N ILE A 306 -15.72 -9.80 -4.13
CA ILE A 306 -15.84 -8.43 -4.62
C ILE A 306 -14.71 -8.10 -5.61
N LEU A 307 -13.46 -8.37 -5.24
CA LEU A 307 -12.30 -8.16 -6.11
C LEU A 307 -12.36 -9.02 -7.38
N ASN A 308 -12.81 -10.27 -7.28
CA ASN A 308 -13.05 -11.13 -8.43
C ASN A 308 -14.12 -10.58 -9.38
N GLY A 309 -15.16 -9.93 -8.85
CA GLY A 309 -16.15 -9.21 -9.64
C GLY A 309 -15.54 -8.05 -10.42
N MET A 310 -14.74 -7.23 -9.77
CA MET A 310 -14.01 -6.11 -10.39
C MET A 310 -13.01 -6.61 -11.45
N LYS A 311 -12.28 -7.69 -11.16
CA LYS A 311 -11.36 -8.32 -12.11
C LYS A 311 -12.07 -8.77 -13.38
N LYS A 312 -13.24 -9.44 -13.26
CA LYS A 312 -14.03 -9.86 -14.42
C LYS A 312 -14.49 -8.68 -15.28
N MET A 313 -14.86 -7.59 -14.64
CA MET A 313 -15.21 -6.35 -15.33
C MET A 313 -14.03 -5.79 -16.11
N ILE A 314 -12.85 -5.65 -15.48
CA ILE A 314 -11.63 -5.16 -16.14
C ILE A 314 -11.26 -6.05 -17.32
N LYS A 315 -11.33 -7.38 -17.17
CA LYS A 315 -11.08 -8.31 -18.27
C LYS A 315 -12.02 -8.09 -19.44
N LYS A 316 -13.30 -7.90 -19.17
CA LYS A 316 -14.34 -7.69 -20.20
C LYS A 316 -14.21 -6.35 -20.92
N GLU A 317 -13.93 -5.29 -20.18
CA GLU A 317 -14.03 -3.90 -20.70
C GLU A 317 -12.68 -3.35 -21.16
N HIS A 318 -11.59 -3.77 -20.54
CA HIS A 318 -10.23 -3.30 -20.83
C HIS A 318 -9.32 -4.35 -21.45
N GLY A 319 -9.77 -5.62 -21.54
CA GLY A 319 -8.98 -6.71 -22.12
C GLY A 319 -7.79 -7.16 -21.23
N ILE A 320 -7.83 -6.89 -19.93
CA ILE A 320 -6.74 -7.19 -18.99
C ILE A 320 -7.08 -8.45 -18.20
N GLY A 321 -6.27 -9.51 -18.34
CA GLY A 321 -6.47 -10.75 -17.59
C GLY A 321 -5.89 -11.97 -18.26
#